data_557c8d9ffcb7534934dd55c9248864a5
#
_entry.id   557c8d9ffcb7534934dd55c9248864a5
#
_cell.length_a   1.000
_cell.length_b   1.000
_cell.length_c   1.000
_cell.angle_alpha   90.00
_cell.angle_beta   90.00
_cell.angle_gamma   90.00
#
_symmetry.space_group_name_H-M   'P 1'
#
loop_
_entity.id
_entity.type
_entity.pdbx_description
1 polymer ?
#
loop_
_entity_poly.entity_id
_entity_poly.type
_entity_poly.pdbx_seq_one_letter_code
_entity_poly.pdbx_strand_id
1 'polypeptide(L)'
;MGKAASIFLCLAVAALITLGLVMLASASAKWDSDTDQYSFLVRQARWLVVGVVLMTLMALMDYRVLQKLSWPLFIGACIALLLCYVPGIGDDAKGENRWIILPVIGRIQPSEPAKLIVMVVLASWFAKHQAETKSFWKGFVIPSFILGVPLLLILFEMDMGTAAGLGAAGLIVFFVSGTRMRYLGTSVFITLALAYQMVRTNPNRWERIIAFMDLESYKQGRGWQQWLATQAFGNGGTSGMGLGNGLVKQMNLPEHHTDFIFPIIGEELGVFVTMGVVLCFVVIFLIGLGISMQASDRFGGVLGIGITSALIIPAMMNLGVTTASLPNTGLPLPFVSYGGSSLIFSFAMIGVLLSILRRSNVGDVTEMPALKHKVLEVRL
;
A
#
# COMPACT_ATOMS: atom_id res chain seq x y z
N MET A 1 23.55 -12.34 0.67
CA MET A 1 22.42 -11.58 1.24
C MET A 1 21.06 -12.00 0.68
N GLY A 2 20.96 -12.41 -0.60
CA GLY A 2 19.65 -12.65 -1.24
C GLY A 2 18.73 -13.68 -0.60
N LYS A 3 19.22 -14.85 -0.19
CA LYS A 3 18.38 -15.88 0.44
C LYS A 3 17.84 -15.46 1.81
N ALA A 4 18.67 -14.83 2.64
CA ALA A 4 18.22 -14.33 3.95
C ALA A 4 17.18 -13.21 3.81
N ALA A 5 17.40 -12.25 2.89
CA ALA A 5 16.45 -11.17 2.63
C ALA A 5 15.08 -11.70 2.18
N SER A 6 15.03 -12.68 1.26
CA SER A 6 13.77 -13.29 0.84
C SER A 6 13.05 -14.01 1.99
N ILE A 7 13.80 -14.73 2.83
CA ILE A 7 13.21 -15.43 3.99
C ILE A 7 12.63 -14.44 4.98
N PHE A 8 13.37 -13.40 5.40
CA PHE A 8 12.87 -12.41 6.34
C PHE A 8 11.68 -11.61 5.79
N LEU A 9 11.69 -11.28 4.48
CA LEU A 9 10.55 -10.63 3.84
C LEU A 9 9.29 -11.51 3.90
N CYS A 10 9.42 -12.79 3.51
CA CYS A 10 8.31 -13.74 3.55
C CYS A 10 7.83 -13.99 4.98
N LEU A 11 8.72 -14.09 5.96
CA LEU A 11 8.36 -14.29 7.37
C LEU A 11 7.60 -13.07 7.93
N ALA A 12 8.04 -11.84 7.63
CA ALA A 12 7.34 -10.64 8.07
C ALA A 12 5.93 -10.55 7.47
N VAL A 13 5.79 -10.83 6.17
CA VAL A 13 4.49 -10.87 5.49
C VAL A 13 3.61 -11.99 6.06
N ALA A 14 4.15 -13.19 6.28
CA ALA A 14 3.41 -14.32 6.87
C ALA A 14 2.93 -14.01 8.29
N ALA A 15 3.76 -13.37 9.12
CA ALA A 15 3.41 -12.96 10.47
C ALA A 15 2.23 -11.96 10.46
N LEU A 16 2.28 -10.93 9.59
CA LEU A 16 1.19 -9.95 9.44
C LEU A 16 -0.11 -10.60 9.01
N ILE A 17 -0.06 -11.52 8.03
CA ILE A 17 -1.26 -12.21 7.53
C ILE A 17 -1.85 -13.12 8.59
N THR A 18 -1.01 -13.91 9.26
CA THR A 18 -1.47 -14.81 10.33
C THR A 18 -2.16 -14.01 11.43
N LEU A 19 -1.54 -12.91 11.86
CA LEU A 19 -2.16 -12.02 12.83
C LEU A 19 -3.47 -11.43 12.31
N GLY A 20 -3.50 -10.97 11.06
CA GLY A 20 -4.71 -10.42 10.43
C GLY A 20 -5.86 -11.43 10.39
N LEU A 21 -5.59 -12.71 10.03
CA LEU A 21 -6.60 -13.77 10.02
C LEU A 21 -7.13 -14.09 11.43
N VAL A 22 -6.23 -14.17 12.41
CA VAL A 22 -6.61 -14.41 13.83
C VAL A 22 -7.48 -13.26 14.33
N MET A 23 -7.08 -12.01 14.07
CA MET A 23 -7.84 -10.84 14.52
C MET A 23 -9.16 -10.68 13.77
N LEU A 24 -9.22 -11.07 12.50
CA LEU A 24 -10.46 -11.07 11.74
C LEU A 24 -11.44 -12.10 12.29
N ALA A 25 -10.96 -13.29 12.68
CA ALA A 25 -11.79 -14.29 13.37
C ALA A 25 -12.30 -13.76 14.71
N SER A 26 -11.45 -13.09 15.50
CA SER A 26 -11.87 -12.45 16.76
C SER A 26 -12.87 -11.34 16.56
N ALA A 27 -12.65 -10.46 15.57
CA ALA A 27 -13.55 -9.36 15.28
C ALA A 27 -14.92 -9.84 14.76
N SER A 28 -14.97 -10.94 14.01
CA SER A 28 -16.22 -11.48 13.45
C SER A 28 -17.06 -12.25 14.47
N ALA A 29 -16.50 -12.72 15.56
CA ALA A 29 -17.13 -13.66 16.48
C ALA A 29 -18.34 -13.11 17.28
N LYS A 30 -18.66 -11.82 17.24
CA LYS A 30 -19.72 -11.23 18.10
C LYS A 30 -20.78 -10.40 17.37
N TRP A 31 -20.67 -10.17 16.07
CA TRP A 31 -21.41 -9.09 15.46
C TRP A 31 -22.81 -9.44 14.95
N ASP A 32 -23.14 -10.66 14.65
CA ASP A 32 -24.51 -10.94 14.19
C ASP A 32 -24.90 -12.41 14.42
N SER A 33 -25.97 -12.62 15.17
CA SER A 33 -26.54 -13.94 15.42
C SER A 33 -27.13 -14.61 14.16
N ASP A 34 -27.32 -13.84 13.08
CA ASP A 34 -27.95 -14.30 11.83
C ASP A 34 -26.99 -14.39 10.64
N THR A 35 -25.76 -13.85 10.71
CA THR A 35 -24.75 -14.01 9.67
C THR A 35 -23.69 -15.02 10.11
N ASP A 36 -23.26 -15.85 9.16
CA ASP A 36 -22.17 -16.82 9.35
C ASP A 36 -20.91 -16.10 9.88
N GLN A 37 -20.61 -16.31 11.16
CA GLN A 37 -19.51 -15.67 11.91
C GLN A 37 -18.16 -15.74 11.19
N TYR A 38 -17.98 -16.73 10.33
CA TYR A 38 -16.74 -16.97 9.58
C TYR A 38 -16.77 -16.44 8.15
N SER A 39 -17.85 -15.76 7.72
CA SER A 39 -17.99 -15.32 6.32
C SER A 39 -16.86 -14.41 5.86
N PHE A 40 -16.40 -13.47 6.71
CA PHE A 40 -15.27 -12.61 6.41
C PHE A 40 -13.95 -13.38 6.35
N LEU A 41 -13.74 -14.30 7.29
CA LEU A 41 -12.54 -15.14 7.34
C LEU A 41 -12.44 -16.04 6.09
N VAL A 42 -13.54 -16.70 5.70
CA VAL A 42 -13.59 -17.56 4.51
C VAL A 42 -13.32 -16.74 3.23
N ARG A 43 -13.91 -15.54 3.12
CA ARG A 43 -13.64 -14.65 1.98
C ARG A 43 -12.18 -14.21 1.96
N GLN A 44 -11.62 -13.78 3.10
CA GLN A 44 -10.22 -13.38 3.20
C GLN A 44 -9.27 -14.53 2.87
N ALA A 45 -9.57 -15.77 3.34
CA ALA A 45 -8.78 -16.95 3.00
C ALA A 45 -8.78 -17.27 1.49
N ARG A 46 -9.92 -17.10 0.80
CA ARG A 46 -9.97 -17.23 -0.66
C ARG A 46 -9.07 -16.19 -1.36
N TRP A 47 -9.16 -14.94 -0.94
CA TRP A 47 -8.30 -13.87 -1.49
C TRP A 47 -6.83 -14.08 -1.18
N LEU A 48 -6.51 -14.66 0.00
CA LEU A 48 -5.16 -15.05 0.36
C LEU A 48 -4.58 -16.09 -0.62
N VAL A 49 -5.34 -17.12 -0.95
CA VAL A 49 -4.90 -18.14 -1.93
C VAL A 49 -4.62 -17.50 -3.28
N VAL A 50 -5.53 -16.67 -3.79
CA VAL A 50 -5.33 -15.94 -5.06
C VAL A 50 -4.10 -15.03 -4.98
N GLY A 51 -3.93 -14.31 -3.86
CA GLY A 51 -2.77 -13.44 -3.61
C GLY A 51 -1.45 -14.20 -3.62
N VAL A 52 -1.37 -15.33 -2.92
CA VAL A 52 -0.16 -16.19 -2.88
C VAL A 52 0.17 -16.75 -4.26
N VAL A 53 -0.83 -17.18 -5.02
CA VAL A 53 -0.63 -17.62 -6.42
C VAL A 53 -0.07 -16.47 -7.26
N LEU A 54 -0.66 -15.28 -7.19
CA LEU A 54 -0.20 -14.13 -7.94
C LEU A 54 1.22 -13.69 -7.49
N MET A 55 1.51 -13.69 -6.20
CA MET A 55 2.87 -13.45 -5.67
C MET A 55 3.89 -14.40 -6.28
N THR A 56 3.55 -15.69 -6.31
CA THR A 56 4.44 -16.74 -6.85
C THR A 56 4.65 -16.53 -8.34
N LEU A 57 3.59 -16.25 -9.10
CA LEU A 57 3.69 -15.95 -10.54
C LEU A 57 4.57 -14.73 -10.80
N MET A 58 4.39 -13.64 -10.05
CA MET A 58 5.21 -12.42 -10.17
C MET A 58 6.66 -12.67 -9.76
N ALA A 59 6.92 -13.50 -8.73
CA ALA A 59 8.26 -13.85 -8.28
C ALA A 59 9.01 -14.74 -9.28
N LEU A 60 8.29 -15.60 -10.00
CA LEU A 60 8.86 -16.47 -11.04
C LEU A 60 9.06 -15.75 -12.38
N MET A 61 8.18 -14.81 -12.70
CA MET A 61 8.27 -13.98 -13.91
C MET A 61 9.49 -13.05 -13.85
N ASP A 62 10.06 -12.72 -14.99
CA ASP A 62 11.06 -11.65 -15.07
C ASP A 62 10.38 -10.29 -14.95
N TYR A 63 10.73 -9.50 -13.92
CA TYR A 63 10.15 -8.15 -13.72
C TYR A 63 10.34 -7.23 -14.93
N ARG A 64 11.34 -7.47 -15.81
CA ARG A 64 11.55 -6.71 -17.05
C ARG A 64 10.42 -6.86 -18.07
N VAL A 65 9.60 -7.91 -17.95
CA VAL A 65 8.37 -8.05 -18.75
C VAL A 65 7.39 -6.93 -18.44
N LEU A 66 7.29 -6.53 -17.14
CA LEU A 66 6.46 -5.39 -16.74
C LEU A 66 6.91 -4.09 -17.42
N GLN A 67 8.23 -3.90 -17.63
CA GLN A 67 8.74 -2.75 -18.35
C GLN A 67 8.25 -2.70 -19.79
N LYS A 68 8.24 -3.85 -20.48
CA LYS A 68 7.75 -3.95 -21.87
C LYS A 68 6.25 -3.70 -21.97
N LEU A 69 5.49 -4.14 -20.98
CA LEU A 69 4.04 -4.02 -20.90
C LEU A 69 3.58 -2.73 -20.17
N SER A 70 4.50 -1.84 -19.79
CA SER A 70 4.18 -0.67 -18.95
C SER A 70 3.05 0.19 -19.50
N TRP A 71 3.10 0.56 -20.80
CA TRP A 71 2.08 1.40 -21.42
C TRP A 71 0.73 0.70 -21.64
N PRO A 72 0.65 -0.52 -22.16
CA PRO A 72 -0.61 -1.27 -22.22
C PRO A 72 -1.26 -1.44 -20.85
N LEU A 73 -0.48 -1.75 -19.81
CA LEU A 73 -0.97 -1.86 -18.43
C LEU A 73 -1.50 -0.52 -17.92
N PHE A 74 -0.81 0.59 -18.24
CA PHE A 74 -1.23 1.93 -17.82
C PHE A 74 -2.58 2.31 -18.43
N ILE A 75 -2.74 2.11 -19.72
CA ILE A 75 -4.00 2.37 -20.42
C ILE A 75 -5.12 1.50 -19.82
N GLY A 76 -4.84 0.21 -19.60
CA GLY A 76 -5.79 -0.71 -18.96
C GLY A 76 -6.20 -0.27 -17.56
N ALA A 77 -5.24 0.21 -16.74
CA ALA A 77 -5.53 0.74 -15.40
C ALA A 77 -6.41 2.00 -15.44
N CYS A 78 -6.10 2.94 -16.35
CA CYS A 78 -6.93 4.14 -16.53
C CYS A 78 -8.35 3.79 -16.99
N ILE A 79 -8.49 2.84 -17.94
CA ILE A 79 -9.81 2.36 -18.37
C ILE A 79 -10.55 1.71 -17.19
N ALA A 80 -9.89 0.86 -16.40
CA ALA A 80 -10.50 0.21 -15.24
C ALA A 80 -11.00 1.24 -14.20
N LEU A 81 -10.23 2.30 -13.92
CA LEU A 81 -10.68 3.40 -13.05
C LEU A 81 -11.90 4.12 -13.64
N LEU A 82 -11.94 4.35 -14.95
CA LEU A 82 -13.10 4.97 -15.59
C LEU A 82 -14.35 4.07 -15.57
N LEU A 83 -14.18 2.74 -15.63
CA LEU A 83 -15.30 1.79 -15.58
C LEU A 83 -16.05 1.82 -14.23
N CYS A 84 -15.45 2.32 -13.14
CA CYS A 84 -16.15 2.54 -11.88
C CYS A 84 -17.35 3.49 -12.00
N TYR A 85 -17.35 4.37 -13.00
CA TYR A 85 -18.42 5.35 -13.23
C TYR A 85 -19.49 4.86 -14.22
N VAL A 86 -19.31 3.69 -14.81
CA VAL A 86 -20.26 3.16 -15.78
C VAL A 86 -21.41 2.46 -15.03
N PRO A 87 -22.67 2.92 -15.19
CA PRO A 87 -23.81 2.27 -14.58
C PRO A 87 -23.91 0.78 -14.97
N GLY A 88 -24.12 -0.09 -13.99
CA GLY A 88 -24.21 -1.54 -14.18
C GLY A 88 -22.85 -2.28 -14.13
N ILE A 89 -21.72 -1.58 -14.15
CA ILE A 89 -20.37 -2.14 -13.95
C ILE A 89 -19.81 -1.67 -12.60
N GLY A 90 -19.91 -0.37 -12.35
CA GLY A 90 -19.55 0.24 -11.07
C GLY A 90 -20.58 -0.06 -9.98
N ASP A 91 -20.12 -0.15 -8.74
CA ASP A 91 -20.94 -0.36 -7.55
C ASP A 91 -20.99 0.93 -6.73
N ASP A 92 -22.18 1.51 -6.61
CA ASP A 92 -22.47 2.74 -5.86
C ASP A 92 -22.56 2.47 -4.33
N ALA A 93 -21.88 1.47 -3.82
CA ALA A 93 -21.92 1.14 -2.40
C ALA A 93 -21.53 2.34 -1.55
N LYS A 94 -22.41 2.81 -0.70
CA LYS A 94 -22.24 3.98 0.19
C LYS A 94 -22.07 5.34 -0.53
N GLY A 95 -22.46 5.47 -1.81
CA GLY A 95 -22.32 6.70 -2.60
C GLY A 95 -20.90 6.96 -3.08
N GLU A 96 -20.07 5.93 -3.15
CA GLU A 96 -18.69 5.98 -3.61
C GLU A 96 -18.49 4.98 -4.76
N ASN A 97 -18.13 5.50 -5.95
CA ASN A 97 -17.91 4.71 -7.17
C ASN A 97 -16.47 4.17 -7.22
N ARG A 98 -16.10 3.25 -6.30
CA ARG A 98 -14.72 2.74 -6.15
C ARG A 98 -14.55 1.30 -6.58
N TRP A 99 -15.64 0.58 -6.82
CA TRP A 99 -15.64 -0.87 -7.00
C TRP A 99 -16.23 -1.25 -8.35
N ILE A 100 -15.67 -2.30 -8.95
CA ILE A 100 -16.23 -2.98 -10.11
C ILE A 100 -16.75 -4.34 -9.66
N ILE A 101 -17.97 -4.68 -10.07
CA ILE A 101 -18.56 -6.00 -9.81
C ILE A 101 -18.20 -6.93 -10.96
N LEU A 102 -17.38 -7.94 -10.70
CA LEU A 102 -17.11 -9.02 -11.64
C LEU A 102 -17.95 -10.24 -11.28
N PRO A 103 -18.71 -10.83 -12.24
CA PRO A 103 -19.69 -11.90 -11.94
C PRO A 103 -19.13 -13.13 -11.25
N VAL A 104 -17.84 -13.46 -11.45
CA VAL A 104 -17.19 -14.66 -10.90
C VAL A 104 -16.28 -14.35 -9.71
N ILE A 105 -15.64 -13.20 -9.73
CA ILE A 105 -14.55 -12.84 -8.79
C ILE A 105 -15.11 -12.01 -7.62
N GLY A 106 -16.25 -11.32 -7.83
CA GLY A 106 -16.82 -10.40 -6.85
C GLY A 106 -16.36 -8.96 -7.05
N ARG A 107 -16.30 -8.19 -5.97
CA ARG A 107 -15.91 -6.77 -6.00
C ARG A 107 -14.39 -6.62 -6.09
N ILE A 108 -13.92 -5.89 -7.08
CA ILE A 108 -12.51 -5.49 -7.24
C ILE A 108 -12.41 -3.98 -7.23
N GLN A 109 -11.41 -3.45 -6.55
CA GLN A 109 -11.09 -2.03 -6.52
C GLN A 109 -9.97 -1.72 -7.51
N PRO A 110 -10.24 -1.00 -8.63
CA PRO A 110 -9.26 -0.73 -9.68
C PRO A 110 -8.08 0.13 -9.24
N SER A 111 -8.23 0.95 -8.21
CA SER A 111 -7.13 1.73 -7.66
C SER A 111 -6.02 0.87 -7.04
N GLU A 112 -6.30 -0.39 -6.63
CA GLU A 112 -5.29 -1.29 -6.08
C GLU A 112 -4.27 -1.74 -7.14
N PRO A 113 -4.67 -2.35 -8.30
CA PRO A 113 -3.72 -2.60 -9.38
C PRO A 113 -3.11 -1.32 -9.94
N ALA A 114 -3.84 -0.21 -9.99
CA ALA A 114 -3.33 1.05 -10.50
C ALA A 114 -2.09 1.53 -9.73
N LYS A 115 -2.03 1.36 -8.40
CA LYS A 115 -0.84 1.69 -7.60
C LYS A 115 0.41 0.98 -8.10
N LEU A 116 0.35 -0.32 -8.30
CA LEU A 116 1.48 -1.10 -8.83
C LEU A 116 1.85 -0.66 -10.24
N ILE A 117 0.84 -0.52 -11.11
CA ILE A 117 1.04 -0.18 -12.53
C ILE A 117 1.68 1.20 -12.68
N VAL A 118 1.24 2.20 -11.92
CA VAL A 118 1.83 3.55 -11.92
C VAL A 118 3.32 3.48 -11.53
N MET A 119 3.68 2.69 -10.51
CA MET A 119 5.09 2.51 -10.13
C MET A 119 5.90 1.86 -11.26
N VAL A 120 5.33 0.87 -11.96
CA VAL A 120 5.97 0.23 -13.13
C VAL A 120 6.22 1.24 -14.23
N VAL A 121 5.23 2.07 -14.57
CA VAL A 121 5.36 3.04 -15.68
C VAL A 121 6.32 4.16 -15.34
N LEU A 122 6.27 4.70 -14.12
CA LEU A 122 7.24 5.71 -13.66
C LEU A 122 8.66 5.16 -13.66
N ALA A 123 8.87 3.95 -13.15
CA ALA A 123 10.18 3.30 -13.17
C ALA A 123 10.67 3.06 -14.59
N SER A 124 9.82 2.60 -15.50
CA SER A 124 10.12 2.42 -16.92
C SER A 124 10.51 3.74 -17.60
N TRP A 125 9.76 4.80 -17.31
CA TRP A 125 10.04 6.13 -17.84
C TRP A 125 11.39 6.67 -17.38
N PHE A 126 11.67 6.66 -16.08
CA PHE A 126 12.92 7.16 -15.52
C PHE A 126 14.13 6.30 -15.88
N ALA A 127 13.97 4.98 -16.05
CA ALA A 127 15.03 4.13 -16.55
C ALA A 127 15.41 4.48 -18.00
N LYS A 128 14.42 4.75 -18.85
CA LYS A 128 14.63 5.11 -20.27
C LYS A 128 15.23 6.51 -20.44
N HIS A 129 14.87 7.48 -19.59
CA HIS A 129 15.28 8.89 -19.71
C HIS A 129 16.27 9.29 -18.61
N GLN A 130 17.20 8.39 -18.26
CA GLN A 130 18.15 8.57 -17.14
C GLN A 130 18.99 9.86 -17.27
N ALA A 131 19.49 10.18 -18.45
CA ALA A 131 20.30 11.36 -18.67
C ALA A 131 19.52 12.70 -18.57
N GLU A 132 18.19 12.64 -18.67
CA GLU A 132 17.31 13.80 -18.78
C GLU A 132 16.43 14.01 -17.55
N THR A 133 16.71 13.30 -16.44
CA THR A 133 15.90 13.40 -15.20
C THR A 133 15.89 14.80 -14.59
N LYS A 134 16.90 15.61 -14.88
CA LYS A 134 16.98 17.03 -14.47
C LYS A 134 16.26 17.99 -15.41
N SER A 135 15.78 17.53 -16.57
CA SER A 135 15.00 18.34 -17.52
C SER A 135 13.62 18.67 -16.96
N PHE A 136 13.09 19.85 -17.30
CA PHE A 136 11.73 20.22 -16.91
C PHE A 136 10.67 19.31 -17.55
N TRP A 137 10.77 19.03 -18.84
CA TRP A 137 9.78 18.24 -19.55
C TRP A 137 9.88 16.75 -19.22
N LYS A 138 11.04 16.10 -19.44
CA LYS A 138 11.22 14.66 -19.31
C LYS A 138 11.44 14.21 -17.86
N GLY A 139 12.02 15.09 -17.03
CA GLY A 139 12.29 14.77 -15.63
C GLY A 139 11.15 15.14 -14.68
N PHE A 140 10.20 15.99 -15.11
CA PHE A 140 9.13 16.46 -14.24
C PHE A 140 7.75 16.41 -14.91
N VAL A 141 7.52 17.17 -16.00
CA VAL A 141 6.18 17.35 -16.57
C VAL A 141 5.56 16.02 -17.02
N ILE A 142 6.25 15.25 -17.87
CA ILE A 142 5.71 14.01 -18.39
C ILE A 142 5.49 12.97 -17.29
N PRO A 143 6.45 12.69 -16.36
CA PRO A 143 6.17 11.82 -15.22
C PRO A 143 5.05 12.33 -14.33
N SER A 144 4.87 13.66 -14.18
CA SER A 144 3.75 14.24 -13.43
C SER A 144 2.40 13.96 -14.09
N PHE A 145 2.32 13.90 -15.42
CA PHE A 145 1.11 13.43 -16.11
C PHE A 145 0.87 11.93 -15.91
N ILE A 146 1.93 11.10 -15.95
CA ILE A 146 1.83 9.66 -15.69
C ILE A 146 1.28 9.40 -14.29
N LEU A 147 1.73 10.14 -13.28
CA LEU A 147 1.23 10.03 -11.91
C LEU A 147 -0.14 10.71 -11.77
N GLY A 148 -0.31 11.88 -12.36
CA GLY A 148 -1.46 12.77 -12.15
C GLY A 148 -2.76 12.22 -12.72
N VAL A 149 -2.73 11.57 -13.89
CA VAL A 149 -3.96 11.04 -14.51
C VAL A 149 -4.64 10.00 -13.63
N PRO A 150 -3.98 8.90 -13.19
CA PRO A 150 -4.61 7.95 -12.27
C PRO A 150 -4.95 8.57 -10.91
N LEU A 151 -4.12 9.48 -10.41
CA LEU A 151 -4.35 10.17 -9.15
C LEU A 151 -5.64 11.00 -9.19
N LEU A 152 -5.87 11.76 -10.28
CA LEU A 152 -7.10 12.54 -10.47
C LEU A 152 -8.32 11.62 -10.60
N LEU A 153 -8.22 10.50 -11.33
CA LEU A 153 -9.30 9.53 -11.44
C LEU A 153 -9.69 8.97 -10.06
N ILE A 154 -8.70 8.59 -9.23
CA ILE A 154 -8.92 8.11 -7.86
C ILE A 154 -9.51 9.23 -6.96
N LEU A 155 -9.09 10.48 -7.13
CA LEU A 155 -9.69 11.61 -6.39
C LEU A 155 -11.16 11.83 -6.76
N PHE A 156 -11.53 11.64 -8.01
CA PHE A 156 -12.93 11.68 -8.43
C PHE A 156 -13.76 10.53 -7.83
N GLU A 157 -13.16 9.35 -7.58
CA GLU A 157 -13.78 8.24 -6.83
C GLU A 157 -14.00 8.57 -5.33
N MET A 158 -13.69 9.81 -4.90
CA MET A 158 -13.72 10.26 -3.50
C MET A 158 -12.73 9.53 -2.57
N ASP A 159 -11.75 8.81 -3.13
CA ASP A 159 -10.71 8.09 -2.38
C ASP A 159 -9.47 8.94 -2.15
N MET A 160 -9.57 9.88 -1.20
CA MET A 160 -8.46 10.76 -0.85
C MET A 160 -7.28 10.01 -0.22
N GLY A 161 -7.55 8.95 0.55
CA GLY A 161 -6.53 8.16 1.21
C GLY A 161 -5.61 7.48 0.19
N THR A 162 -6.18 6.72 -0.74
CA THR A 162 -5.43 6.06 -1.80
C THR A 162 -4.71 7.06 -2.71
N ALA A 163 -5.36 8.18 -3.07
CA ALA A 163 -4.73 9.23 -3.86
C ALA A 163 -3.52 9.86 -3.15
N ALA A 164 -3.64 10.16 -1.85
CA ALA A 164 -2.53 10.70 -1.05
C ALA A 164 -1.37 9.69 -0.95
N GLY A 165 -1.67 8.42 -0.69
CA GLY A 165 -0.67 7.34 -0.65
C GLY A 165 0.06 7.15 -1.98
N LEU A 166 -0.67 7.11 -3.10
CA LEU A 166 -0.12 6.99 -4.44
C LEU A 166 0.73 8.22 -4.80
N GLY A 167 0.24 9.42 -4.50
CA GLY A 167 0.95 10.67 -4.72
C GLY A 167 2.27 10.73 -3.96
N ALA A 168 2.26 10.38 -2.67
CA ALA A 168 3.46 10.33 -1.84
C ALA A 168 4.48 9.29 -2.34
N ALA A 169 4.04 8.08 -2.70
CA ALA A 169 4.89 7.06 -3.30
C ALA A 169 5.51 7.54 -4.64
N GLY A 170 4.70 8.19 -5.49
CA GLY A 170 5.17 8.80 -6.73
C GLY A 170 6.24 9.86 -6.50
N LEU A 171 6.05 10.76 -5.54
CA LEU A 171 7.05 11.79 -5.19
C LEU A 171 8.37 11.18 -4.72
N ILE A 172 8.34 10.06 -3.98
CA ILE A 172 9.55 9.33 -3.60
C ILE A 172 10.26 8.77 -4.85
N VAL A 173 9.50 8.22 -5.81
CA VAL A 173 10.06 7.76 -7.10
C VAL A 173 10.71 8.90 -7.86
N PHE A 174 10.10 10.09 -7.94
CA PHE A 174 10.71 11.28 -8.56
C PHE A 174 12.01 11.68 -7.86
N PHE A 175 11.99 11.72 -6.54
CA PHE A 175 13.15 12.10 -5.73
C PHE A 175 14.35 11.16 -5.99
N VAL A 176 14.13 9.85 -5.87
CA VAL A 176 15.17 8.84 -6.07
C VAL A 176 15.65 8.78 -7.53
N SER A 177 14.77 9.09 -8.48
CA SER A 177 15.14 9.15 -9.90
C SER A 177 16.02 10.35 -10.25
N GLY A 178 16.15 11.35 -9.35
CA GLY A 178 17.03 12.51 -9.53
C GLY A 178 16.34 13.72 -10.15
N THR A 179 15.02 13.83 -10.05
CA THR A 179 14.27 15.04 -10.42
C THR A 179 14.73 16.22 -9.57
N ARG A 180 14.84 17.42 -10.17
CA ARG A 180 15.32 18.62 -9.46
C ARG A 180 14.42 18.97 -8.27
N MET A 181 15.01 19.17 -7.08
CA MET A 181 14.30 19.46 -5.84
C MET A 181 13.36 20.68 -5.93
N ARG A 182 13.71 21.70 -6.73
CA ARG A 182 12.84 22.86 -6.94
C ARG A 182 11.48 22.48 -7.54
N TYR A 183 11.45 21.53 -8.49
CA TYR A 183 10.19 21.08 -9.08
C TYR A 183 9.38 20.23 -8.09
N LEU A 184 10.05 19.37 -7.32
CA LEU A 184 9.41 18.59 -6.26
C LEU A 184 8.83 19.49 -5.17
N GLY A 185 9.61 20.43 -4.66
CA GLY A 185 9.14 21.38 -3.64
C GLY A 185 7.93 22.19 -4.11
N THR A 186 7.99 22.69 -5.37
CA THR A 186 6.87 23.42 -5.96
C THR A 186 5.63 22.54 -6.12
N SER A 187 5.79 21.28 -6.60
CA SER A 187 4.65 20.36 -6.75
C SER A 187 4.04 19.98 -5.40
N VAL A 188 4.84 19.71 -4.37
CA VAL A 188 4.36 19.46 -3.02
C VAL A 188 3.58 20.66 -2.48
N PHE A 189 4.12 21.87 -2.63
CA PHE A 189 3.44 23.09 -2.19
C PHE A 189 2.09 23.29 -2.90
N ILE A 190 2.05 23.14 -4.22
CA ILE A 190 0.81 23.25 -5.00
C ILE A 190 -0.19 22.15 -4.58
N THR A 191 0.26 20.91 -4.43
CA THR A 191 -0.61 19.80 -4.03
C THR A 191 -1.19 20.05 -2.64
N LEU A 192 -0.40 20.49 -1.67
CA LEU A 192 -0.87 20.83 -0.33
C LEU A 192 -1.86 22.00 -0.33
N ALA A 193 -1.60 23.06 -1.13
CA ALA A 193 -2.52 24.16 -1.27
C ALA A 193 -3.87 23.75 -1.87
N LEU A 194 -3.84 22.93 -2.92
CA LEU A 194 -5.07 22.37 -3.54
C LEU A 194 -5.81 21.43 -2.58
N ALA A 195 -5.09 20.55 -1.86
CA ALA A 195 -5.67 19.67 -0.86
C ALA A 195 -6.33 20.47 0.28
N TYR A 196 -5.66 21.51 0.77
CA TYR A 196 -6.23 22.41 1.78
C TYR A 196 -7.53 23.06 1.29
N GLN A 197 -7.51 23.62 0.07
CA GLN A 197 -8.69 24.21 -0.54
C GLN A 197 -9.83 23.19 -0.68
N MET A 198 -9.53 22.00 -1.19
CA MET A 198 -10.50 20.93 -1.38
C MET A 198 -11.11 20.43 -0.05
N VAL A 199 -10.33 20.39 1.03
CA VAL A 199 -10.81 20.04 2.36
C VAL A 199 -11.67 21.17 2.93
N ARG A 200 -11.22 22.43 2.83
CA ARG A 200 -11.90 23.58 3.39
C ARG A 200 -13.27 23.87 2.73
N THR A 201 -13.38 23.61 1.43
CA THR A 201 -14.63 23.81 0.68
C THR A 201 -15.67 22.72 0.93
N ASN A 202 -15.31 21.58 1.50
CA ASN A 202 -16.23 20.48 1.81
C ASN A 202 -16.46 20.39 3.32
N PRO A 203 -17.67 20.73 3.83
CA PRO A 203 -17.95 20.72 5.27
C PRO A 203 -17.63 19.40 5.96
N ASN A 204 -17.99 18.26 5.32
CA ASN A 204 -17.73 16.92 5.87
C ASN A 204 -16.25 16.60 6.05
N ARG A 205 -15.40 17.12 5.15
CA ARG A 205 -13.94 16.92 5.21
C ARG A 205 -13.30 17.85 6.24
N TRP A 206 -13.78 19.09 6.28
CA TRP A 206 -13.33 20.07 7.26
C TRP A 206 -13.64 19.63 8.68
N GLU A 207 -14.86 19.12 8.93
CA GLU A 207 -15.25 18.55 10.22
C GLU A 207 -14.32 17.40 10.68
N ARG A 208 -13.83 16.55 9.75
CA ARG A 208 -12.84 15.50 10.11
C ARG A 208 -11.54 16.08 10.62
N ILE A 209 -11.06 17.20 10.05
CA ILE A 209 -9.85 17.88 10.52
C ILE A 209 -10.09 18.51 11.89
N ILE A 210 -11.22 19.19 12.10
CA ILE A 210 -11.55 19.77 13.39
C ILE A 210 -11.70 18.67 14.46
N ALA A 211 -12.41 17.59 14.13
CA ALA A 211 -12.56 16.46 15.04
C ALA A 211 -11.23 15.78 15.39
N PHE A 212 -10.28 15.76 14.47
CA PHE A 212 -8.93 15.29 14.75
C PHE A 212 -8.16 16.20 15.73
N MET A 213 -8.38 17.53 15.65
CA MET A 213 -7.72 18.50 16.55
C MET A 213 -8.30 18.48 17.98
N ASP A 214 -9.59 18.13 18.14
CA ASP A 214 -10.27 18.03 19.43
C ASP A 214 -11.17 16.79 19.48
N LEU A 215 -10.56 15.63 19.66
CA LEU A 215 -11.26 14.35 19.69
C LEU A 215 -12.28 14.26 20.82
N GLU A 216 -12.02 14.89 21.95
CA GLU A 216 -12.89 14.81 23.13
C GLU A 216 -14.23 15.54 22.90
N SER A 217 -14.20 16.72 22.29
CA SER A 217 -15.42 17.48 21.95
C SER A 217 -16.22 16.83 20.83
N TYR A 218 -15.58 16.06 19.94
CA TYR A 218 -16.21 15.41 18.78
C TYR A 218 -16.38 13.90 18.93
N LYS A 219 -16.26 13.35 20.15
CA LYS A 219 -16.37 11.91 20.46
C LYS A 219 -17.72 11.28 20.13
N GLN A 220 -18.80 12.06 19.98
CA GLN A 220 -20.13 11.56 19.56
C GLN A 220 -20.42 11.79 18.07
N GLY A 221 -19.42 12.21 17.28
CA GLY A 221 -19.56 12.54 15.86
C GLY A 221 -18.42 12.02 15.00
N ARG A 222 -17.81 12.90 14.21
CA ARG A 222 -16.74 12.57 13.27
C ARG A 222 -15.44 12.07 13.93
N GLY A 223 -15.20 12.38 15.22
CA GLY A 223 -14.06 11.89 16.01
C GLY A 223 -14.27 10.52 16.64
N TRP A 224 -15.51 9.97 16.61
CA TRP A 224 -15.87 8.73 17.31
C TRP A 224 -14.94 7.55 17.06
N GLN A 225 -14.61 7.28 15.80
CA GLN A 225 -13.74 6.16 15.45
C GLN A 225 -12.32 6.30 16.02
N GLN A 226 -11.71 7.50 15.90
CA GLN A 226 -10.38 7.75 16.42
C GLN A 226 -10.37 7.81 17.96
N TRP A 227 -11.42 8.36 18.57
CA TRP A 227 -11.57 8.35 20.01
C TRP A 227 -11.66 6.93 20.57
N LEU A 228 -12.50 6.06 19.97
CA LEU A 228 -12.56 4.64 20.33
C LEU A 228 -11.22 3.92 20.12
N ALA A 229 -10.49 4.25 19.05
CA ALA A 229 -9.17 3.68 18.81
C ALA A 229 -8.19 4.01 19.93
N THR A 230 -8.18 5.26 20.43
CA THR A 230 -7.34 5.64 21.58
C THR A 230 -7.73 4.92 22.87
N GLN A 231 -9.04 4.73 23.10
CA GLN A 231 -9.54 3.95 24.24
C GLN A 231 -9.11 2.48 24.14
N ALA A 232 -9.16 1.88 22.94
CA ALA A 232 -8.72 0.51 22.73
C ALA A 232 -7.25 0.29 23.14
N PHE A 233 -6.34 1.18 22.74
CA PHE A 233 -4.95 1.11 23.18
C PHE A 233 -4.79 1.31 24.69
N GLY A 234 -5.59 2.21 25.29
CA GLY A 234 -5.60 2.44 26.74
C GLY A 234 -6.06 1.19 27.52
N ASN A 235 -7.12 0.54 27.06
CA ASN A 235 -7.66 -0.69 27.66
C ASN A 235 -6.67 -1.87 27.56
N GLY A 236 -5.99 -2.00 26.43
CA GLY A 236 -5.08 -3.13 26.18
C GLY A 236 -3.80 -3.08 27.02
N GLY A 237 -3.30 -1.88 27.33
CA GLY A 237 -2.06 -1.74 28.08
C GLY A 237 -0.89 -2.53 27.50
N THR A 238 -0.08 -3.15 28.35
CA THR A 238 1.12 -3.90 27.94
C THR A 238 0.82 -5.31 27.44
N SER A 239 -0.09 -6.02 28.10
CA SER A 239 -0.36 -7.47 27.86
C SER A 239 -1.63 -7.75 27.07
N GLY A 240 -2.48 -6.75 26.86
CA GLY A 240 -3.80 -6.91 26.25
C GLY A 240 -4.84 -7.47 27.20
N MET A 241 -6.11 -7.39 26.81
CA MET A 241 -7.26 -7.95 27.54
C MET A 241 -7.50 -9.43 27.25
N GLY A 242 -6.72 -10.02 26.36
CA GLY A 242 -6.89 -11.39 25.84
C GLY A 242 -7.71 -11.43 24.55
N LEU A 243 -7.39 -12.40 23.70
CA LEU A 243 -8.04 -12.59 22.40
C LEU A 243 -9.57 -12.80 22.58
N GLY A 244 -10.35 -12.05 21.82
CA GLY A 244 -11.82 -12.13 21.90
C GLY A 244 -12.45 -11.21 22.95
N ASN A 245 -11.69 -10.67 23.89
CA ASN A 245 -12.19 -9.90 25.03
C ASN A 245 -12.21 -8.38 24.83
N GLY A 246 -11.87 -7.89 23.63
CA GLY A 246 -11.91 -6.47 23.31
C GLY A 246 -13.30 -5.86 23.53
N LEU A 247 -13.38 -4.73 24.24
CA LEU A 247 -14.62 -4.03 24.57
C LEU A 247 -15.03 -3.09 23.43
N VAL A 248 -14.04 -2.45 22.78
CA VAL A 248 -14.29 -1.44 21.73
C VAL A 248 -14.99 -2.01 20.51
N LYS A 249 -14.71 -3.27 20.15
CA LYS A 249 -15.46 -3.96 19.08
C LYS A 249 -16.94 -4.18 19.42
N GLN A 250 -17.32 -4.18 20.70
CA GLN A 250 -18.71 -4.29 21.17
C GLN A 250 -19.43 -2.93 21.16
N MET A 251 -18.68 -1.82 21.16
CA MET A 251 -19.21 -0.45 21.14
C MET A 251 -19.53 0.05 19.73
N ASN A 252 -19.78 -0.85 18.78
CA ASN A 252 -20.11 -0.52 17.38
C ASN A 252 -19.06 0.37 16.71
N LEU A 253 -17.77 0.02 16.86
CA LEU A 253 -16.72 0.68 16.09
C LEU A 253 -16.96 0.40 14.58
N PRO A 254 -17.34 1.40 13.77
CA PRO A 254 -17.52 1.19 12.34
C PRO A 254 -16.19 0.78 11.70
N GLU A 255 -16.25 -0.08 10.68
CA GLU A 255 -15.07 -0.53 9.90
C GLU A 255 -13.95 -1.13 10.76
N HIS A 256 -14.30 -1.76 11.90
CA HIS A 256 -13.33 -2.39 12.82
C HIS A 256 -12.56 -3.56 12.19
N HIS A 257 -13.08 -4.19 11.16
CA HIS A 257 -12.44 -5.26 10.41
C HIS A 257 -11.59 -4.77 9.22
N THR A 258 -11.70 -3.47 8.85
CA THR A 258 -10.94 -2.85 7.76
C THR A 258 -9.91 -1.85 8.31
N ASP A 259 -10.28 -0.59 8.42
CA ASP A 259 -9.36 0.52 8.70
C ASP A 259 -8.90 0.60 10.16
N PHE A 260 -9.72 0.07 11.10
CA PHE A 260 -9.50 0.16 12.53
C PHE A 260 -9.18 -1.20 13.20
N ILE A 261 -8.61 -2.15 12.45
CA ILE A 261 -8.20 -3.44 13.04
C ILE A 261 -7.00 -3.30 13.98
N PHE A 262 -6.09 -2.34 13.73
CA PHE A 262 -4.88 -2.16 14.51
C PHE A 262 -5.15 -1.76 15.98
N PRO A 263 -6.09 -0.87 16.32
CA PRO A 263 -6.53 -0.64 17.70
C PRO A 263 -7.07 -1.88 18.40
N ILE A 264 -7.79 -2.75 17.68
CA ILE A 264 -8.31 -4.01 18.25
C ILE A 264 -7.18 -4.96 18.57
N ILE A 265 -6.14 -5.03 17.72
CA ILE A 265 -4.91 -5.75 18.04
C ILE A 265 -4.30 -5.20 19.33
N GLY A 266 -4.25 -3.87 19.49
CA GLY A 266 -3.75 -3.22 20.68
C GLY A 266 -4.58 -3.53 21.93
N GLU A 267 -5.91 -3.54 21.83
CA GLU A 267 -6.79 -3.84 22.94
C GLU A 267 -6.70 -5.30 23.38
N GLU A 268 -6.72 -6.24 22.44
CA GLU A 268 -6.76 -7.67 22.74
C GLU A 268 -5.37 -8.27 23.05
N LEU A 269 -4.33 -7.85 22.34
CA LEU A 269 -3.00 -8.47 22.40
C LEU A 269 -1.92 -7.56 23.01
N GLY A 270 -2.25 -6.30 23.27
CA GLY A 270 -1.39 -5.35 23.97
C GLY A 270 -0.29 -4.72 23.10
N VAL A 271 0.53 -3.88 23.77
CA VAL A 271 1.55 -3.05 23.11
C VAL A 271 2.67 -3.88 22.47
N PHE A 272 3.04 -5.02 23.03
CA PHE A 272 4.13 -5.83 22.46
C PHE A 272 3.77 -6.38 21.08
N VAL A 273 2.52 -6.80 20.85
CA VAL A 273 2.08 -7.31 19.55
C VAL A 273 1.94 -6.16 18.56
N THR A 274 1.40 -5.01 18.96
CA THR A 274 1.33 -3.84 18.09
C THR A 274 2.72 -3.35 17.66
N MET A 275 3.70 -3.34 18.55
CA MET A 275 5.09 -3.04 18.19
C MET A 275 5.68 -4.10 17.26
N GLY A 276 5.30 -5.38 17.42
CA GLY A 276 5.65 -6.44 16.49
C GLY A 276 5.12 -6.19 15.07
N VAL A 277 3.89 -5.68 14.94
CA VAL A 277 3.32 -5.27 13.64
C VAL A 277 4.15 -4.14 13.01
N VAL A 278 4.46 -3.10 13.79
CA VAL A 278 5.32 -1.99 13.33
C VAL A 278 6.68 -2.51 12.89
N LEU A 279 7.30 -3.40 13.68
CA LEU A 279 8.59 -4.00 13.35
C LEU A 279 8.54 -4.79 12.03
N CYS A 280 7.46 -5.54 11.75
CA CYS A 280 7.29 -6.23 10.49
C CYS A 280 7.29 -5.24 9.30
N PHE A 281 6.61 -4.10 9.39
CA PHE A 281 6.63 -3.07 8.35
C PHE A 281 8.02 -2.43 8.21
N VAL A 282 8.74 -2.20 9.31
CA VAL A 282 10.14 -1.73 9.26
C VAL A 282 11.03 -2.76 8.55
N VAL A 283 10.87 -4.04 8.84
CA VAL A 283 11.61 -5.13 8.14
C VAL A 283 11.29 -5.14 6.66
N ILE A 284 10.00 -5.05 6.27
CA ILE A 284 9.58 -4.97 4.85
C ILE A 284 10.22 -3.75 4.17
N PHE A 285 10.22 -2.59 4.82
CA PHE A 285 10.84 -1.37 4.31
C PHE A 285 12.34 -1.52 4.08
N LEU A 286 13.08 -1.97 5.09
CA LEU A 286 14.54 -2.11 5.02
C LEU A 286 14.95 -3.14 3.97
N ILE A 287 14.26 -4.26 3.90
CA ILE A 287 14.53 -5.29 2.89
C ILE A 287 14.17 -4.79 1.49
N GLY A 288 13.00 -4.14 1.33
CA GLY A 288 12.60 -3.56 0.06
C GLY A 288 13.59 -2.52 -0.46
N LEU A 289 14.09 -1.66 0.44
CA LEU A 289 15.16 -0.70 0.12
C LEU A 289 16.46 -1.43 -0.27
N GLY A 290 16.86 -2.45 0.50
CA GLY A 290 18.05 -3.25 0.20
C GLY A 290 17.98 -3.99 -1.16
N ILE A 291 16.80 -4.54 -1.50
CA ILE A 291 16.54 -5.14 -2.83
C ILE A 291 16.68 -4.10 -3.93
N SER A 292 16.13 -2.91 -3.72
CA SER A 292 16.15 -1.83 -4.70
C SER A 292 17.58 -1.33 -4.97
N MET A 293 18.41 -1.23 -3.94
CA MET A 293 19.81 -0.81 -4.05
C MET A 293 20.70 -1.86 -4.73
N GLN A 294 20.34 -3.14 -4.64
CA GLN A 294 21.07 -4.26 -5.24
C GLN A 294 20.51 -4.67 -6.61
N ALA A 295 19.50 -3.98 -7.12
CA ALA A 295 18.90 -4.31 -8.42
C ALA A 295 19.94 -4.23 -9.55
N SER A 296 19.89 -5.20 -10.47
CA SER A 296 20.86 -5.32 -11.58
C SER A 296 20.72 -4.23 -12.66
N ASP A 297 19.59 -3.51 -12.67
CA ASP A 297 19.35 -2.41 -13.60
C ASP A 297 18.55 -1.28 -12.93
N ARG A 298 18.55 -0.11 -13.57
CA ARG A 298 17.88 1.08 -13.04
C ARG A 298 16.36 0.93 -12.95
N PHE A 299 15.76 0.18 -13.88
CA PHE A 299 14.34 -0.08 -13.83
C PHE A 299 13.97 -0.83 -12.56
N GLY A 300 14.68 -1.93 -12.25
CA GLY A 300 14.49 -2.71 -11.03
C GLY A 300 14.70 -1.89 -9.76
N GLY A 301 15.75 -1.04 -9.73
CA GLY A 301 16.04 -0.18 -8.58
C GLY A 301 14.91 0.82 -8.30
N VAL A 302 14.48 1.56 -9.30
CA VAL A 302 13.40 2.56 -9.16
C VAL A 302 12.05 1.87 -8.89
N LEU A 303 11.76 0.75 -9.56
CA LEU A 303 10.55 -0.03 -9.33
C LEU A 303 10.49 -0.58 -7.90
N GLY A 304 11.59 -1.13 -7.40
CA GLY A 304 11.67 -1.67 -6.04
C GLY A 304 11.38 -0.60 -4.99
N ILE A 305 11.94 0.61 -5.13
CA ILE A 305 11.63 1.74 -4.25
C ILE A 305 10.16 2.16 -4.38
N GLY A 306 9.64 2.27 -5.60
CA GLY A 306 8.24 2.62 -5.85
C GLY A 306 7.28 1.63 -5.18
N ILE A 307 7.50 0.33 -5.35
CA ILE A 307 6.70 -0.73 -4.73
C ILE A 307 6.80 -0.69 -3.20
N THR A 308 8.02 -0.58 -2.67
CA THR A 308 8.24 -0.48 -1.22
C THR A 308 7.49 0.71 -0.64
N SER A 309 7.57 1.88 -1.30
CA SER A 309 6.83 3.08 -0.89
C SER A 309 5.32 2.89 -0.98
N ALA A 310 4.82 2.26 -2.05
CA ALA A 310 3.40 1.98 -2.25
C ALA A 310 2.81 1.00 -1.22
N LEU A 311 3.63 0.17 -0.58
CA LEU A 311 3.24 -0.72 0.53
C LEU A 311 3.35 -0.01 1.88
N ILE A 312 4.43 0.72 2.12
CA ILE A 312 4.75 1.27 3.45
C ILE A 312 3.96 2.54 3.74
N ILE A 313 3.73 3.41 2.75
CA ILE A 313 3.02 4.68 2.99
C ILE A 313 1.58 4.44 3.48
N PRO A 314 0.74 3.59 2.83
CA PRO A 314 -0.57 3.27 3.37
C PRO A 314 -0.54 2.65 4.77
N ALA A 315 0.46 1.79 5.08
CA ALA A 315 0.64 1.24 6.41
C ALA A 315 0.94 2.35 7.44
N MET A 316 1.88 3.24 7.16
CA MET A 316 2.19 4.38 8.04
C MET A 316 0.98 5.31 8.21
N MET A 317 0.22 5.57 7.14
CA MET A 317 -0.99 6.39 7.23
C MET A 317 -2.05 5.73 8.11
N ASN A 318 -2.30 4.42 7.96
CA ASN A 318 -3.24 3.68 8.82
C ASN A 318 -2.78 3.70 10.29
N LEU A 319 -1.52 3.39 10.58
CA LEU A 319 -0.94 3.47 11.93
C LEU A 319 -1.09 4.89 12.52
N GLY A 320 -0.80 5.92 11.73
CA GLY A 320 -0.95 7.30 12.16
C GLY A 320 -2.41 7.71 12.43
N VAL A 321 -3.35 7.25 11.63
CA VAL A 321 -4.79 7.49 11.83
C VAL A 321 -5.30 6.81 13.09
N THR A 322 -4.93 5.55 13.28
CA THR A 322 -5.43 4.73 14.41
C THR A 322 -4.81 5.12 15.75
N THR A 323 -3.62 5.72 15.74
CA THR A 323 -2.98 6.32 16.92
C THR A 323 -3.34 7.80 17.11
N ALA A 324 -4.32 8.32 16.38
CA ALA A 324 -4.71 9.73 16.40
C ALA A 324 -3.55 10.72 16.15
N SER A 325 -2.56 10.31 15.35
CA SER A 325 -1.45 11.18 14.90
C SER A 325 -1.72 11.80 13.53
N LEU A 326 -2.68 11.26 12.76
CA LEU A 326 -3.14 11.77 11.47
C LEU A 326 -4.67 11.77 11.42
N PRO A 327 -5.29 12.67 10.64
CA PRO A 327 -6.74 12.66 10.44
C PRO A 327 -7.19 11.39 9.70
N ASN A 328 -8.43 10.95 9.94
CA ASN A 328 -8.98 9.72 9.38
C ASN A 328 -9.02 9.74 7.84
N THR A 329 -8.35 8.76 7.22
CA THR A 329 -8.21 8.61 5.76
C THR A 329 -8.92 7.39 5.18
N GLY A 330 -9.34 6.43 6.00
CA GLY A 330 -10.02 5.21 5.54
C GLY A 330 -9.14 4.23 4.77
N LEU A 331 -7.82 4.20 5.01
CA LEU A 331 -6.92 3.25 4.36
C LEU A 331 -6.78 1.98 5.19
N PRO A 332 -6.93 0.79 4.57
CA PRO A 332 -6.69 -0.47 5.26
C PRO A 332 -5.19 -0.68 5.53
N LEU A 333 -4.87 -1.39 6.62
CA LEU A 333 -3.52 -1.82 6.94
C LEU A 333 -3.12 -3.00 6.03
N PRO A 334 -2.10 -2.86 5.16
CA PRO A 334 -1.72 -3.92 4.23
C PRO A 334 -1.44 -5.25 4.95
N PHE A 335 -1.86 -6.37 4.35
CA PHE A 335 -1.74 -7.74 4.87
C PHE A 335 -2.56 -8.07 6.12
N VAL A 336 -2.97 -7.11 6.92
CA VAL A 336 -3.66 -7.31 8.21
C VAL A 336 -5.16 -7.09 8.07
N SER A 337 -5.57 -5.97 7.48
CA SER A 337 -6.97 -5.59 7.31
C SER A 337 -7.73 -6.49 6.36
N TYR A 338 -9.05 -6.61 6.56
CA TYR A 338 -9.93 -7.21 5.57
C TYR A 338 -9.96 -6.36 4.31
N GLY A 339 -9.64 -7.00 3.16
CA GLY A 339 -9.65 -6.31 1.87
C GLY A 339 -9.10 -7.19 0.76
N GLY A 340 -9.99 -7.80 -0.05
CA GLY A 340 -9.58 -8.76 -1.08
C GLY A 340 -8.62 -8.17 -2.11
N SER A 341 -8.99 -7.06 -2.75
CA SER A 341 -8.15 -6.42 -3.79
C SER A 341 -6.83 -5.93 -3.23
N SER A 342 -6.85 -5.25 -2.06
CA SER A 342 -5.65 -4.74 -1.42
C SER A 342 -4.67 -5.87 -1.07
N LEU A 343 -5.19 -6.99 -0.53
CA LEU A 343 -4.37 -8.15 -0.21
C LEU A 343 -3.70 -8.75 -1.46
N ILE A 344 -4.47 -9.00 -2.53
CA ILE A 344 -3.95 -9.59 -3.78
C ILE A 344 -2.83 -8.74 -4.37
N PHE A 345 -3.04 -7.41 -4.49
CA PHE A 345 -2.05 -6.55 -5.12
C PHE A 345 -0.87 -6.24 -4.21
N SER A 346 -1.04 -6.26 -2.88
CA SER A 346 0.08 -6.25 -1.94
C SER A 346 0.96 -7.49 -2.11
N PHE A 347 0.37 -8.67 -2.27
CA PHE A 347 1.11 -9.89 -2.61
C PHE A 347 1.82 -9.81 -3.98
N ALA A 348 1.14 -9.27 -5.00
CA ALA A 348 1.77 -9.06 -6.31
C ALA A 348 3.01 -8.16 -6.19
N MET A 349 2.94 -7.08 -5.41
CA MET A 349 4.06 -6.18 -5.13
C MET A 349 5.23 -6.92 -4.46
N ILE A 350 4.97 -7.76 -3.45
CA ILE A 350 6.01 -8.62 -2.83
C ILE A 350 6.61 -9.58 -3.86
N GLY A 351 5.77 -10.19 -4.72
CA GLY A 351 6.24 -11.06 -5.80
C GLY A 351 7.22 -10.36 -6.76
N VAL A 352 6.92 -9.10 -7.13
CA VAL A 352 7.81 -8.30 -7.98
C VAL A 352 9.13 -7.99 -7.25
N LEU A 353 9.11 -7.64 -5.95
CA LEU A 353 10.34 -7.46 -5.16
C LEU A 353 11.20 -8.73 -5.12
N LEU A 354 10.58 -9.89 -4.95
CA LEU A 354 11.28 -11.18 -4.99
C LEU A 354 11.86 -11.48 -6.38
N SER A 355 11.17 -11.08 -7.46
CA SER A 355 11.69 -11.20 -8.83
C SER A 355 12.93 -10.34 -9.05
N ILE A 356 12.91 -9.08 -8.57
CA ILE A 356 14.08 -8.17 -8.63
C ILE A 356 15.25 -8.79 -7.86
N LEU A 357 15.02 -9.26 -6.63
CA LEU A 357 16.07 -9.89 -5.80
C LEU A 357 16.66 -11.14 -6.44
N ARG A 358 15.83 -11.99 -7.04
CA ARG A 358 16.28 -13.20 -7.72
C ARG A 358 17.22 -12.88 -8.88
N ARG A 359 16.91 -11.83 -9.64
CA ARG A 359 17.72 -11.44 -10.81
C ARG A 359 19.00 -10.70 -10.44
N SER A 360 19.03 -9.97 -9.34
CA SER A 360 20.28 -9.35 -8.84
C SER A 360 21.32 -10.41 -8.48
N ASN A 361 20.90 -11.53 -7.89
CA ASN A 361 21.81 -12.64 -7.52
C ASN A 361 22.37 -13.42 -8.73
N VAL A 362 21.66 -13.44 -9.88
CA VAL A 362 22.11 -14.13 -11.09
C VAL A 362 23.16 -13.31 -11.84
N GLY A 363 23.09 -11.97 -11.79
CA GLY A 363 24.08 -11.08 -12.40
C GLY A 363 25.49 -11.28 -11.82
N ASP A 364 25.61 -11.41 -10.51
CA ASP A 364 26.88 -11.60 -9.82
C ASP A 364 27.60 -12.91 -10.21
N VAL A 365 26.88 -13.95 -10.62
CA VAL A 365 27.45 -15.26 -10.98
C VAL A 365 27.93 -15.27 -12.43
N THR A 366 27.34 -14.48 -13.32
CA THR A 366 27.71 -14.44 -14.75
C THR A 366 28.87 -13.49 -15.06
N GLU A 367 29.13 -12.48 -14.22
CA GLU A 367 30.27 -11.56 -14.44
C GLU A 367 31.60 -12.02 -13.84
N MET A 368 31.62 -12.98 -12.90
CA MET A 368 32.85 -13.46 -12.27
C MET A 368 33.82 -14.24 -13.16
N PRO A 369 33.45 -14.97 -14.25
CA PRO A 369 34.41 -15.67 -15.08
C PRO A 369 35.20 -14.78 -16.04
N ALA A 370 34.61 -13.67 -16.51
CA ALA A 370 35.20 -12.82 -17.53
C ALA A 370 36.35 -11.91 -17.02
N LEU A 371 36.31 -11.51 -15.74
CA LEU A 371 37.31 -10.63 -15.14
C LEU A 371 38.60 -11.38 -14.78
N LYS A 372 38.56 -12.68 -14.46
CA LYS A 372 39.76 -13.48 -14.16
C LYS A 372 40.62 -13.77 -15.39
N HIS A 373 40.05 -13.86 -16.57
CA HIS A 373 40.84 -14.06 -17.81
C HIS A 373 41.51 -12.77 -18.29
N LYS A 374 40.93 -11.59 -18.13
CA LYS A 374 41.57 -10.33 -18.55
C LYS A 374 42.72 -9.87 -17.69
N VAL A 375 42.78 -10.26 -16.42
CA VAL A 375 43.89 -9.89 -15.51
C VAL A 375 45.14 -10.79 -15.72
N LEU A 376 44.97 -11.99 -16.31
CA LEU A 376 46.09 -12.89 -16.63
C LEU A 376 46.75 -12.58 -17.98
N GLU A 377 46.07 -11.93 -18.93
CA GLU A 377 46.65 -11.55 -20.22
C GLU A 377 47.51 -10.26 -20.20
N VAL A 378 47.45 -9.48 -19.11
CA VAL A 378 48.24 -8.24 -18.97
C VAL A 378 49.57 -8.45 -18.23
N ARG A 379 49.94 -9.71 -17.87
CA ARG A 379 51.18 -10.04 -17.16
C ARG A 379 52.10 -10.99 -17.94
N LEU A 380 52.01 -11.06 -19.25
CA LEU A 380 53.00 -11.64 -20.17
C LEU A 380 53.38 -10.61 -21.23
#